data_85edd8791e1d47f5d04c6edae3c4344f
#
_entry.id   85edd8791e1d47f5d04c6edae3c4344f
#
_cell.length_a   1.000
_cell.length_b   1.000
_cell.length_c   1.000
_cell.angle_alpha   90.00
_cell.angle_beta   90.00
_cell.angle_gamma   90.00
#
_symmetry.space_group_name_H-M   'P 1'
#
loop_
_entity.id
_entity.type
_entity.pdbx_description
1 polymer ?
#
loop_
_entity_poly.entity_id
_entity_poly.type
_entity_poly.pdbx_seq_one_letter_code
_entity_poly.pdbx_strand_id
1 'polypeptide(L)'
;MTDFFQGVVAEYLRADRGVFVNPEILLQLEPGASPKKGRFWYCDLMAVSLREHAVYLCEVTYSSSASALIKRLQAWKTHWPELKFALQRDCGVDPSWQVLPWVFLPESRRPVYERKLATLGEFGESGMPIPRFTALENVVPWKYCTWDRRPDA
;
A
#
# COMPACT_ATOMS: atom_id res chain seq x y z
N MET A 1 1.34 16.43 2.40
CA MET A 1 0.48 16.91 1.31
C MET A 1 0.28 15.82 0.28
N THR A 2 -0.96 15.56 -0.09
CA THR A 2 -1.29 14.52 -1.09
C THR A 2 -0.99 15.06 -2.48
N ASP A 3 -0.23 14.33 -3.27
CA ASP A 3 0.03 14.71 -4.65
C ASP A 3 -1.13 14.31 -5.56
N PHE A 4 -1.06 14.70 -6.83
CA PHE A 4 -2.12 14.45 -7.80
C PHE A 4 -2.42 12.95 -7.94
N PHE A 5 -1.38 12.14 -8.08
CA PHE A 5 -1.57 10.71 -8.31
C PHE A 5 -2.09 10.00 -7.07
N GLN A 6 -1.67 10.40 -5.88
CA GLN A 6 -2.25 9.89 -4.63
C GLN A 6 -3.74 10.20 -4.56
N GLY A 7 -4.14 11.40 -4.97
CA GLY A 7 -5.55 11.78 -5.02
C GLY A 7 -6.36 10.91 -5.98
N VAL A 8 -5.83 10.64 -7.15
CA VAL A 8 -6.48 9.76 -8.15
C VAL A 8 -6.65 8.35 -7.60
N VAL A 9 -5.62 7.81 -6.97
CA VAL A 9 -5.67 6.47 -6.35
C VAL A 9 -6.67 6.44 -5.19
N ALA A 10 -6.70 7.48 -4.37
CA ALA A 10 -7.65 7.55 -3.25
C ALA A 10 -9.08 7.52 -3.75
N GLU A 11 -9.40 8.25 -4.81
CA GLU A 11 -10.74 8.21 -5.41
C GLU A 11 -11.09 6.84 -5.96
N TYR A 12 -10.14 6.17 -6.62
CA TYR A 12 -10.32 4.81 -7.10
C TYR A 12 -10.62 3.84 -5.97
N LEU A 13 -9.86 3.92 -4.88
CA LEU A 13 -10.07 3.05 -3.74
C LEU A 13 -11.43 3.28 -3.08
N ARG A 14 -11.81 4.56 -2.91
CA ARG A 14 -13.08 4.92 -2.28
C ARG A 14 -14.30 4.66 -3.17
N ALA A 15 -14.09 4.39 -4.45
CA ALA A 15 -15.19 3.99 -5.32
C ALA A 15 -15.88 2.72 -4.84
N ASP A 16 -15.16 1.81 -4.19
CA ASP A 16 -15.76 0.74 -3.43
C ASP A 16 -16.25 1.29 -2.08
N ARG A 17 -17.55 1.27 -1.86
CA ARG A 17 -18.16 1.82 -0.63
C ARG A 17 -17.79 1.05 0.63
N GLY A 18 -17.25 -0.15 0.48
CA GLY A 18 -16.74 -0.93 1.60
C GLY A 18 -15.28 -0.63 1.96
N VAL A 19 -14.67 0.36 1.30
CA VAL A 19 -13.27 0.73 1.51
C VAL A 19 -13.16 2.10 2.14
N PHE A 20 -12.36 2.19 3.19
CA PHE A 20 -12.03 3.45 3.87
C PHE A 20 -10.55 3.74 3.68
N VAL A 21 -10.23 5.00 3.38
CA VAL A 21 -8.86 5.41 3.06
C VAL A 21 -8.39 6.46 4.04
N ASN A 22 -7.18 6.25 4.58
CA ASN A 22 -6.49 7.23 5.42
C ASN A 22 -5.17 7.59 4.75
N PRO A 23 -4.98 8.85 4.29
CA PRO A 23 -3.76 9.25 3.62
C PRO A 23 -2.62 9.53 4.61
N GLU A 24 -1.40 9.33 4.13
CA GLU A 24 -0.17 9.68 4.84
C GLU A 24 -0.14 9.09 6.26
N ILE A 25 -0.49 7.81 6.38
CA ILE A 25 -0.55 7.12 7.66
C ILE A 25 0.86 6.86 8.20
N LEU A 26 1.03 7.13 9.49
CA LEU A 26 2.30 6.84 10.17
C LEU A 26 2.38 5.35 10.53
N LEU A 27 3.45 4.72 10.09
CA LEU A 27 3.80 3.35 10.49
C LEU A 27 5.06 3.43 11.33
N GLN A 28 4.95 3.16 12.63
CA GLN A 28 6.12 3.20 13.52
C GLN A 28 6.23 1.91 14.30
N LEU A 29 7.44 1.35 14.35
CA LEU A 29 7.66 0.07 15.01
C LEU A 29 7.65 0.21 16.53
N GLU A 30 8.17 1.32 17.03
CA GLU A 30 8.22 1.56 18.46
C GLU A 30 6.98 2.32 18.93
N PRO A 31 6.43 1.95 20.11
CA PRO A 31 5.25 2.62 20.61
C PRO A 31 5.55 4.06 21.01
N GLY A 32 4.51 4.91 20.94
CA GLY A 32 4.62 6.30 21.36
C GLY A 32 3.95 7.24 20.38
N ALA A 33 3.70 8.46 20.84
CA ALA A 33 3.00 9.46 20.05
C ALA A 33 3.92 10.25 19.10
N SER A 34 5.23 10.06 19.22
CA SER A 34 6.21 10.80 18.40
C SER A 34 7.14 9.84 17.66
N PRO A 35 7.24 9.96 16.33
CA PRO A 35 8.12 9.08 15.54
C PRO A 35 9.57 9.55 15.50
N LYS A 36 10.02 10.38 16.42
CA LYS A 36 11.36 10.98 16.38
C LYS A 36 12.48 10.00 16.63
N LYS A 37 12.17 8.85 17.23
CA LYS A 37 13.15 7.80 17.52
C LYS A 37 12.66 6.49 16.97
N GLY A 38 13.60 5.61 16.58
CA GLY A 38 13.27 4.31 16.04
C GLY A 38 12.92 4.35 14.57
N ARG A 39 12.35 3.25 14.08
CA ARG A 39 12.02 3.08 12.68
C ARG A 39 10.57 3.46 12.43
N PHE A 40 10.36 4.33 11.45
CA PHE A 40 9.03 4.72 11.06
C PHE A 40 8.99 5.07 9.58
N TRP A 41 7.79 5.03 9.00
CA TRP A 41 7.52 5.42 7.62
C TRP A 41 6.17 6.11 7.56
N TYR A 42 6.01 7.00 6.60
CA TYR A 42 4.69 7.49 6.22
C TYR A 42 4.26 6.75 4.96
N CYS A 43 3.23 5.92 5.09
CA CYS A 43 2.63 5.24 3.95
C CYS A 43 1.70 6.22 3.22
N ASP A 44 1.75 6.22 1.89
CA ASP A 44 0.98 7.18 1.10
C ASP A 44 -0.52 7.08 1.39
N LEU A 45 -1.07 5.88 1.41
CA LEU A 45 -2.49 5.63 1.68
C LEU A 45 -2.64 4.30 2.41
N MET A 46 -3.50 4.26 3.42
CA MET A 46 -3.95 3.00 4.00
C MET A 46 -5.39 2.79 3.63
N ALA A 47 -5.70 1.68 2.97
CA ALA A 47 -7.05 1.32 2.57
C ALA A 47 -7.53 0.15 3.41
N VAL A 48 -8.70 0.31 4.04
CA VAL A 48 -9.33 -0.76 4.83
C VAL A 48 -10.53 -1.26 4.07
N SER A 49 -10.50 -2.53 3.68
CA SER A 49 -11.61 -3.17 2.97
C SER A 49 -12.42 -4.03 3.93
N LEU A 50 -13.65 -3.61 4.20
CA LEU A 50 -14.56 -4.37 5.03
C LEU A 50 -14.99 -5.67 4.33
N ARG A 51 -15.13 -5.62 3.00
CA ARG A 51 -15.54 -6.78 2.19
C ARG A 51 -14.51 -7.89 2.24
N GLU A 52 -13.25 -7.52 2.12
CA GLU A 52 -12.16 -8.47 1.99
C GLU A 52 -11.53 -8.83 3.34
N HIS A 53 -11.91 -8.15 4.41
CA HIS A 53 -11.24 -8.24 5.71
C HIS A 53 -9.74 -8.04 5.54
N ALA A 54 -9.37 -6.96 4.87
CA ALA A 54 -7.99 -6.69 4.52
C ALA A 54 -7.63 -5.23 4.71
N VAL A 55 -6.36 -4.99 5.03
CA VAL A 55 -5.77 -3.68 5.09
C VAL A 55 -4.68 -3.60 4.03
N TYR A 56 -4.75 -2.60 3.17
CA TYR A 56 -3.78 -2.39 2.11
C TYR A 56 -2.90 -1.20 2.46
N LEU A 57 -1.59 -1.42 2.41
CA LEU A 57 -0.60 -0.36 2.53
C LEU A 57 -0.22 0.06 1.12
N CYS A 58 -0.77 1.19 0.68
CA CYS A 58 -0.69 1.62 -0.70
C CYS A 58 0.44 2.63 -0.89
N GLU A 59 1.30 2.37 -1.86
CA GLU A 59 2.36 3.27 -2.27
C GLU A 59 2.14 3.69 -3.72
N VAL A 60 2.18 5.00 -3.96
CA VAL A 60 1.91 5.58 -5.27
C VAL A 60 3.15 6.33 -5.72
N THR A 61 3.71 5.94 -6.85
CA THR A 61 4.90 6.64 -7.37
C THR A 61 4.85 6.78 -8.88
N TYR A 62 5.42 7.86 -9.37
CA TYR A 62 5.63 8.10 -10.79
C TYR A 62 7.12 8.05 -11.16
N SER A 63 7.97 7.65 -10.23
CA SER A 63 9.41 7.60 -10.43
C SER A 63 9.81 6.64 -11.54
N SER A 64 10.76 7.07 -12.37
CA SER A 64 11.25 6.25 -13.49
C SER A 64 12.03 5.03 -13.02
N SER A 65 12.71 5.10 -11.88
CA SER A 65 13.57 4.02 -11.39
C SER A 65 12.89 3.13 -10.34
N ALA A 66 11.85 3.60 -9.69
CA ALA A 66 11.18 2.94 -8.58
C ALA A 66 12.11 2.63 -7.39
N SER A 67 13.28 3.25 -7.32
CA SER A 67 14.28 2.90 -6.30
C SER A 67 13.82 3.18 -4.88
N ALA A 68 13.16 4.32 -4.64
CA ALA A 68 12.65 4.66 -3.32
C ALA A 68 11.55 3.68 -2.88
N LEU A 69 10.69 3.29 -3.81
CA LEU A 69 9.65 2.29 -3.54
C LEU A 69 10.25 0.95 -3.15
N ILE A 70 11.23 0.48 -3.89
CA ILE A 70 11.88 -0.81 -3.60
C ILE A 70 12.57 -0.78 -2.24
N LYS A 71 13.24 0.32 -1.90
CA LYS A 71 13.84 0.49 -0.57
C LYS A 71 12.78 0.39 0.54
N ARG A 72 11.62 1.02 0.32
CA ARG A 72 10.52 0.97 1.27
C ARG A 72 10.00 -0.45 1.44
N LEU A 73 9.75 -1.14 0.33
CA LEU A 73 9.26 -2.52 0.37
C LEU A 73 10.27 -3.45 1.03
N GLN A 74 11.56 -3.25 0.79
CA GLN A 74 12.59 -4.03 1.45
C GLN A 74 12.57 -3.81 2.97
N ALA A 75 12.45 -2.58 3.40
CA ALA A 75 12.38 -2.25 4.83
C ALA A 75 11.14 -2.88 5.47
N TRP A 76 9.98 -2.78 4.81
CA TRP A 76 8.75 -3.41 5.30
C TRP A 76 8.89 -4.93 5.37
N LYS A 77 9.49 -5.54 4.34
CA LYS A 77 9.70 -6.99 4.31
C LYS A 77 10.56 -7.45 5.47
N THR A 78 11.65 -6.71 5.74
CA THR A 78 12.57 -7.02 6.84
C THR A 78 11.87 -6.95 8.19
N HIS A 79 10.94 -6.01 8.37
CA HIS A 79 10.27 -5.75 9.64
C HIS A 79 8.78 -6.11 9.61
N TRP A 80 8.36 -7.02 8.74
CA TRP A 80 6.95 -7.26 8.49
C TRP A 80 6.15 -7.67 9.72
N PRO A 81 6.61 -8.64 10.56
CA PRO A 81 5.87 -8.99 11.77
C PRO A 81 5.70 -7.80 12.73
N GLU A 82 6.75 -7.02 12.90
CA GLU A 82 6.72 -5.83 13.76
C GLU A 82 5.77 -4.76 13.21
N LEU A 83 5.77 -4.59 11.89
CA LEU A 83 4.89 -3.62 11.23
C LEU A 83 3.42 -4.03 11.39
N LYS A 84 3.10 -5.30 11.21
CA LYS A 84 1.74 -5.80 11.45
C LYS A 84 1.32 -5.59 12.90
N PHE A 85 2.19 -5.86 13.84
CA PHE A 85 1.91 -5.63 15.25
C PHE A 85 1.66 -4.15 15.52
N ALA A 86 2.44 -3.27 14.90
CA ALA A 86 2.25 -1.82 15.04
C ALA A 86 0.87 -1.38 14.54
N LEU A 87 0.40 -1.93 13.43
CA LEU A 87 -0.94 -1.64 12.91
C LEU A 87 -2.03 -2.11 13.88
N GLN A 88 -1.85 -3.26 14.49
CA GLN A 88 -2.78 -3.74 15.51
C GLN A 88 -2.79 -2.83 16.73
N ARG A 89 -1.62 -2.43 17.18
CA ARG A 89 -1.45 -1.58 18.37
C ARG A 89 -2.00 -0.17 18.15
N ASP A 90 -1.64 0.45 17.02
CA ASP A 90 -1.87 1.89 16.81
C ASP A 90 -3.16 2.18 16.02
N CYS A 91 -3.57 1.27 15.14
CA CYS A 91 -4.72 1.47 14.26
C CYS A 91 -5.90 0.56 14.61
N GLY A 92 -5.73 -0.36 15.53
CA GLY A 92 -6.81 -1.27 15.91
C GLY A 92 -7.12 -2.32 14.85
N VAL A 93 -6.17 -2.64 13.98
CA VAL A 93 -6.37 -3.67 12.96
C VAL A 93 -6.54 -5.01 13.63
N ASP A 94 -7.61 -5.75 13.25
CA ASP A 94 -7.86 -7.07 13.79
C ASP A 94 -6.74 -8.03 13.36
N PRO A 95 -6.18 -8.81 14.30
CA PRO A 95 -5.08 -9.75 13.97
C PRO A 95 -5.45 -10.78 12.91
N SER A 96 -6.73 -11.10 12.73
CA SER A 96 -7.19 -12.08 11.74
C SER A 96 -7.27 -11.52 10.32
N TRP A 97 -7.20 -10.20 10.16
CA TRP A 97 -7.28 -9.58 8.85
C TRP A 97 -5.94 -9.63 8.13
N GLN A 98 -5.98 -9.73 6.82
CA GLN A 98 -4.78 -9.67 6.00
C GLN A 98 -4.25 -8.25 5.91
N VAL A 99 -2.92 -8.13 5.89
CA VAL A 99 -2.24 -6.86 5.58
C VAL A 99 -1.40 -7.09 4.34
N LEU A 100 -1.61 -6.27 3.32
CA LEU A 100 -0.97 -6.44 2.01
C LEU A 100 -0.43 -5.11 1.50
N PRO A 101 0.79 -5.09 1.00
CA PRO A 101 1.26 -3.93 0.23
C PRO A 101 0.54 -3.86 -1.12
N TRP A 102 0.27 -2.65 -1.59
CA TRP A 102 -0.36 -2.42 -2.90
C TRP A 102 0.33 -1.25 -3.55
N VAL A 103 0.95 -1.48 -4.70
CA VAL A 103 1.74 -0.46 -5.39
C VAL A 103 1.02 0.00 -6.65
N PHE A 104 1.09 1.32 -6.88
CA PHE A 104 0.47 1.98 -8.01
C PHE A 104 1.53 2.77 -8.75
N LEU A 105 1.85 2.36 -9.96
CA LEU A 105 2.79 3.08 -10.82
C LEU A 105 2.39 2.93 -12.28
N PRO A 106 2.96 3.77 -13.17
CA PRO A 106 2.67 3.65 -14.60
C PRO A 106 3.07 2.28 -15.13
N GLU A 107 2.29 1.76 -16.08
CA GLU A 107 2.57 0.46 -16.71
C GLU A 107 3.97 0.43 -17.33
N SER A 108 4.43 1.56 -17.85
CA SER A 108 5.77 1.64 -18.44
C SER A 108 6.91 1.41 -17.43
N ARG A 109 6.63 1.54 -16.14
CA ARG A 109 7.62 1.31 -15.07
C ARG A 109 7.59 -0.12 -14.54
N ARG A 110 6.60 -0.90 -14.94
CA ARG A 110 6.40 -2.26 -14.44
C ARG A 110 7.61 -3.17 -14.63
N PRO A 111 8.26 -3.22 -15.83
CA PRO A 111 9.41 -4.10 -15.99
C PRO A 111 10.57 -3.78 -15.05
N VAL A 112 10.88 -2.49 -14.84
CA VAL A 112 11.93 -2.06 -13.91
C VAL A 112 11.55 -2.42 -12.48
N TYR A 113 10.29 -2.16 -12.10
CA TYR A 113 9.79 -2.47 -10.78
C TYR A 113 9.87 -3.97 -10.49
N GLU A 114 9.37 -4.81 -11.40
CA GLU A 114 9.36 -6.27 -11.21
C GLU A 114 10.77 -6.84 -11.12
N ARG A 115 11.69 -6.35 -11.95
CA ARG A 115 13.08 -6.77 -11.90
C ARG A 115 13.73 -6.45 -10.55
N LYS A 116 13.51 -5.24 -10.04
CA LYS A 116 14.05 -4.84 -8.74
C LYS A 116 13.36 -5.56 -7.59
N LEU A 117 12.05 -5.79 -7.69
CA LEU A 117 11.30 -6.53 -6.67
C LEU A 117 11.85 -7.95 -6.54
N ALA A 118 12.20 -8.59 -7.64
CA ALA A 118 12.75 -9.93 -7.63
C ALA A 118 14.05 -10.04 -6.81
N THR A 119 14.80 -8.95 -6.68
CA THR A 119 16.03 -8.95 -5.88
C THR A 119 15.78 -9.02 -4.38
N LEU A 120 14.55 -8.79 -3.93
CA LEU A 120 14.21 -8.82 -2.51
C LEU A 120 14.02 -10.24 -1.95
N GLY A 121 14.02 -11.25 -2.80
CA GLY A 121 13.82 -12.62 -2.38
C GLY A 121 12.37 -13.04 -2.38
N GLU A 122 12.06 -14.08 -1.64
CA GLU A 122 10.72 -14.68 -1.64
C GLU A 122 9.74 -13.92 -0.76
N PHE A 123 8.48 -13.96 -1.16
CA PHE A 123 7.35 -13.37 -0.44
C PHE A 123 6.36 -14.47 -0.04
N GLY A 124 5.50 -14.15 0.92
CA GLY A 124 4.40 -15.03 1.32
C GLY A 124 4.74 -15.87 2.56
N GLU A 125 3.93 -16.90 2.80
CA GLU A 125 4.03 -17.77 3.97
C GLU A 125 4.02 -16.99 5.29
N SER A 126 5.13 -16.96 6.02
CA SER A 126 5.20 -16.29 7.31
C SER A 126 5.65 -14.84 7.23
N GLY A 127 5.90 -14.33 6.03
CA GLY A 127 6.42 -12.99 5.84
C GLY A 127 5.47 -12.08 5.07
N MET A 128 6.02 -11.00 4.55
CA MET A 128 5.26 -10.04 3.75
C MET A 128 4.74 -10.70 2.47
N PRO A 129 3.43 -10.58 2.18
CA PRO A 129 2.90 -11.07 0.91
C PRO A 129 3.51 -10.30 -0.27
N ILE A 130 3.50 -10.94 -1.45
CA ILE A 130 3.92 -10.24 -2.65
C ILE A 130 3.03 -9.00 -2.85
N PRO A 131 3.61 -7.82 -3.11
CA PRO A 131 2.81 -6.62 -3.29
C PRO A 131 1.87 -6.73 -4.49
N ARG A 132 0.63 -6.31 -4.29
CA ARG A 132 -0.32 -6.19 -5.39
C ARG A 132 0.08 -5.01 -6.26
N PHE A 133 -0.04 -5.15 -7.57
CA PHE A 133 0.30 -4.09 -8.53
C PHE A 133 -0.95 -3.64 -9.28
N THR A 134 -1.10 -2.33 -9.45
CA THR A 134 -2.10 -1.75 -10.34
C THR A 134 -1.47 -0.60 -11.10
N ALA A 135 -1.64 -0.59 -12.42
CA ALA A 135 -1.14 0.48 -13.25
C ALA A 135 -1.95 1.76 -13.03
N LEU A 136 -1.26 2.90 -12.95
CA LEU A 136 -1.94 4.19 -12.77
C LEU A 136 -2.93 4.48 -13.90
N GLU A 137 -2.69 3.96 -15.10
CA GLU A 137 -3.60 4.10 -16.24
C GLU A 137 -4.97 3.45 -15.98
N ASN A 138 -5.05 2.51 -15.04
CA ASN A 138 -6.28 1.79 -14.75
C ASN A 138 -7.07 2.35 -13.58
N VAL A 139 -6.59 3.41 -12.93
CA VAL A 139 -7.29 4.02 -11.80
C VAL A 139 -7.97 5.33 -12.16
N VAL A 140 -8.01 5.69 -13.44
CA VAL A 140 -8.73 6.86 -13.92
C VAL A 140 -10.23 6.60 -13.90
N PRO A 141 -11.08 7.63 -13.71
CA PRO A 141 -12.50 7.43 -13.42
C PRO A 141 -13.31 6.69 -14.47
N TRP A 142 -12.89 6.69 -15.72
CA TRP A 142 -13.62 6.01 -16.81
C TRP A 142 -13.22 4.54 -16.97
N LYS A 143 -12.33 4.03 -16.11
CA LYS A 143 -11.86 2.64 -16.17
C LYS A 143 -12.53 1.73 -15.15
N TYR A 144 -13.39 2.26 -14.30
CA TYR A 144 -14.04 1.46 -13.26
C TYR A 144 -15.43 2.01 -12.96
N CYS A 145 -16.29 1.12 -12.43
CA CYS A 145 -17.58 1.54 -11.90
C CYS A 145 -17.43 2.13 -10.50
N THR A 146 -18.36 2.98 -10.15
CA THR A 146 -18.37 3.51 -8.79
C THR A 146 -18.73 2.50 -7.75
N TRP A 147 -18.90 2.26 -6.79
CA TRP A 147 -19.26 1.43 -5.66
C TRP A 147 -18.56 0.09 -5.48
N ASP A 148 -17.90 -0.48 -6.46
CA ASP A 148 -17.15 -1.72 -6.28
C ASP A 148 -15.88 -1.83 -7.13
N ARG A 149 -15.55 -0.78 -7.85
CA ARG A 149 -14.36 -0.71 -8.73
C ARG A 149 -14.32 -1.77 -9.83
N ARG A 150 -15.46 -2.32 -10.22
CA ARG A 150 -15.49 -3.24 -11.35
C ARG A 150 -15.08 -2.51 -12.63
N PRO A 151 -14.37 -3.18 -13.54
CA PRO A 151 -14.09 -2.56 -14.84
C PRO A 151 -15.37 -2.11 -15.53
N ASP A 152 -15.29 -0.96 -16.19
CA ASP A 152 -16.43 -0.47 -16.96
C ASP A 152 -16.66 -1.42 -18.14
N ALA A 153 -17.91 -1.75 -18.37
CA ALA A 153 -18.30 -2.73 -19.39
C ALA A 153 -18.17 -2.16 -20.82
#